data_23d51b8e1c123f2952ca96e7f797f031
#
_entry.id   23d51b8e1c123f2952ca96e7f797f031
#
_cell.length_a   1.000
_cell.length_b   1.000
_cell.length_c   1.000
_cell.angle_alpha   90.00
_cell.angle_beta   90.00
_cell.angle_gamma   90.00
#
_symmetry.space_group_name_H-M   'P 1'
#
loop_
_entity.id
_entity.type
_entity.pdbx_description
1 polymer ?
#
loop_
_entity_poly.entity_id
_entity_poly.type
_entity_poly.pdbx_seq_one_letter_code
_entity_poly.pdbx_strand_id
1 'polypeptide(L)'
;MNFIILPEFFDRPISMVERENILRDFLISTLAGDSAINDHLYIRTKGIVPVENLLENMIWSLIERHPMMDTINQTSMGLLFMNLSRFADQIGRGDPQQEEQNLLFSVLDYIDHHYQSGTLAEISELSHLPTYQVSRLLKKRTGKNFKELLQLRKMQQAAYLLQNSTLSIDKIIEHIGYENSSYFYRMFREKYGCSPSEYRESGGQSI
;
A
#
# COMPACT_ATOMS: atom_id res chain seq x y z
N MET A 1 -8.22 -3.28 0.03
CA MET A 1 -8.30 -4.71 0.45
C MET A 1 -6.95 -5.33 0.17
N ASN A 2 -6.33 -5.99 1.13
CA ASN A 2 -5.04 -6.65 0.97
C ASN A 2 -5.26 -8.16 1.04
N PHE A 3 -4.66 -8.89 0.11
CA PHE A 3 -4.64 -10.35 0.12
C PHE A 3 -3.25 -10.81 0.55
N ILE A 4 -3.17 -11.69 1.54
CA ILE A 4 -1.96 -12.42 1.90
C ILE A 4 -2.09 -13.79 1.26
N ILE A 5 -1.15 -14.13 0.38
CA ILE A 5 -1.18 -15.36 -0.39
C ILE A 5 0.04 -16.19 0.00
N LEU A 6 -0.20 -17.44 0.34
CA LEU A 6 0.87 -18.37 0.71
C LEU A 6 1.67 -18.82 -0.53
N PRO A 7 2.98 -19.07 -0.41
CA PRO A 7 3.83 -19.47 -1.54
C PRO A 7 3.28 -20.67 -2.34
N GLU A 8 2.74 -21.66 -1.67
CA GLU A 8 2.20 -22.88 -2.29
C GLU A 8 1.02 -22.60 -3.24
N PHE A 9 0.35 -21.48 -3.06
CA PHE A 9 -0.74 -21.06 -3.93
C PHE A 9 -0.27 -20.66 -5.33
N PHE A 10 0.99 -20.25 -5.48
CA PHE A 10 1.53 -19.70 -6.73
C PHE A 10 1.99 -20.75 -7.74
N ASP A 11 2.18 -22.02 -7.38
CA ASP A 11 2.72 -23.07 -8.26
C ASP A 11 1.95 -23.17 -9.59
N ARG A 12 0.63 -23.26 -9.52
CA ARG A 12 -0.22 -23.32 -10.69
C ARG A 12 -0.34 -21.99 -11.43
N PRO A 13 -0.64 -20.85 -10.78
CA PRO A 13 -0.67 -19.53 -11.42
C PRO A 13 0.61 -19.19 -12.18
N ILE A 14 1.79 -19.42 -11.60
CA ILE A 14 3.08 -19.13 -12.26
C ILE A 14 3.29 -20.01 -13.49
N SER A 15 2.87 -21.26 -13.45
CA SER A 15 3.01 -22.18 -14.59
C SER A 15 2.19 -21.75 -15.82
N MET A 16 1.16 -20.92 -15.63
CA MET A 16 0.29 -20.40 -16.70
C MET A 16 0.85 -19.16 -17.38
N VAL A 17 1.86 -18.49 -16.78
CA VAL A 17 2.47 -17.28 -17.34
C VAL A 17 3.65 -17.66 -18.24
N GLU A 18 3.81 -16.97 -19.38
CA GLU A 18 4.90 -17.18 -20.31
C GLU A 18 6.29 -17.05 -19.65
N ARG A 19 7.28 -17.80 -20.16
CA ARG A 19 8.61 -17.88 -19.54
C ARG A 19 9.39 -16.57 -19.56
N GLU A 20 9.23 -15.76 -20.58
CA GLU A 20 9.88 -14.45 -20.73
C GLU A 20 8.90 -13.34 -20.41
N ASN A 21 8.66 -13.08 -19.10
CA ASN A 21 7.69 -12.08 -18.68
C ASN A 21 8.11 -11.43 -17.36
N ILE A 22 8.11 -10.11 -17.33
CA ILE A 22 8.52 -9.31 -16.17
C ILE A 22 7.72 -9.63 -14.90
N LEU A 23 6.42 -9.94 -15.03
CA LEU A 23 5.58 -10.34 -13.90
C LEU A 23 6.02 -11.70 -13.34
N ARG A 24 6.36 -12.66 -14.21
CA ARG A 24 6.85 -13.97 -13.80
C ARG A 24 8.19 -13.87 -13.08
N ASP A 25 9.12 -13.10 -13.62
CA ASP A 25 10.45 -12.88 -13.04
C ASP A 25 10.31 -12.23 -11.66
N PHE A 26 9.44 -11.25 -11.53
CA PHE A 26 9.09 -10.61 -10.25
C PHE A 26 8.53 -11.62 -9.24
N LEU A 27 7.57 -12.45 -9.64
CA LEU A 27 6.96 -13.44 -8.74
C LEU A 27 7.98 -14.48 -8.28
N ILE A 28 8.82 -14.99 -9.20
CA ILE A 28 9.87 -15.97 -8.89
C ILE A 28 10.89 -15.37 -7.92
N SER A 29 11.38 -14.16 -8.17
CA SER A 29 12.36 -13.49 -7.31
C SER A 29 11.80 -13.20 -5.92
N THR A 30 10.54 -12.75 -5.84
CA THR A 30 9.85 -12.50 -4.56
C THR A 30 9.68 -13.80 -3.75
N LEU A 31 9.29 -14.90 -4.39
CA LEU A 31 9.15 -16.21 -3.75
C LEU A 31 10.50 -16.81 -3.34
N ALA A 32 11.57 -16.52 -4.09
CA ALA A 32 12.93 -16.95 -3.77
C ALA A 32 13.57 -16.11 -2.63
N GLY A 33 12.93 -15.04 -2.20
CA GLY A 33 13.47 -14.13 -1.17
C GLY A 33 14.65 -13.29 -1.66
N ASP A 34 14.75 -13.06 -2.97
CA ASP A 34 15.82 -12.27 -3.57
C ASP A 34 15.45 -10.78 -3.50
N SER A 35 15.99 -10.09 -2.51
CA SER A 35 15.72 -8.68 -2.23
C SER A 35 16.39 -7.69 -3.20
N ALA A 36 16.97 -8.16 -4.30
CA ALA A 36 17.63 -7.31 -5.29
C ALA A 36 16.65 -6.70 -6.33
N ILE A 37 15.41 -7.13 -6.37
CA ILE A 37 14.38 -6.65 -7.28
C ILE A 37 13.28 -5.98 -6.44
N ASN A 38 12.73 -4.86 -6.91
CA ASN A 38 11.69 -4.09 -6.24
C ASN A 38 10.66 -4.98 -5.54
N ASP A 39 10.45 -4.76 -4.24
CA ASP A 39 9.56 -5.55 -3.39
C ASP A 39 8.08 -5.51 -3.81
N HIS A 40 7.73 -4.72 -4.82
CA HIS A 40 6.35 -4.59 -5.29
C HIS A 40 6.27 -4.25 -6.78
N LEU A 41 5.24 -4.77 -7.43
CA LEU A 41 4.85 -4.47 -8.80
C LEU A 41 3.49 -3.77 -8.78
N TYR A 42 3.44 -2.55 -9.31
CA TYR A 42 2.19 -1.81 -9.41
C TYR A 42 1.64 -1.90 -10.84
N ILE A 43 0.40 -2.35 -10.95
CA ILE A 43 -0.31 -2.46 -12.23
C ILE A 43 -1.64 -1.73 -12.13
N ARG A 44 -1.87 -0.75 -13.01
CA ARG A 44 -3.13 -0.01 -13.06
C ARG A 44 -4.19 -0.85 -13.77
N THR A 45 -5.18 -1.36 -13.01
CA THR A 45 -6.23 -2.25 -13.52
C THR A 45 -7.57 -1.56 -13.77
N LYS A 46 -7.72 -0.28 -13.40
CA LYS A 46 -8.99 0.45 -13.52
C LYS A 46 -9.44 0.53 -14.98
N GLY A 47 -10.63 -0.01 -15.25
CA GLY A 47 -11.23 -0.07 -16.59
C GLY A 47 -10.78 -1.28 -17.42
N ILE A 48 -9.97 -2.19 -16.87
CA ILE A 48 -9.64 -3.45 -17.49
C ILE A 48 -10.64 -4.50 -17.03
N VAL A 49 -11.80 -4.52 -17.68
CA VAL A 49 -12.95 -5.38 -17.31
C VAL A 49 -12.57 -6.84 -17.04
N PRO A 50 -11.73 -7.53 -17.84
CA PRO A 50 -11.32 -8.91 -17.54
C PRO A 50 -10.60 -9.06 -16.19
N VAL A 51 -9.77 -8.08 -15.81
CA VAL A 51 -9.03 -8.08 -14.54
C VAL A 51 -9.98 -7.80 -13.37
N GLU A 52 -10.85 -6.81 -13.52
CA GLU A 52 -11.85 -6.46 -12.50
C GLU A 52 -12.77 -7.66 -12.20
N ASN A 53 -13.31 -8.31 -13.24
CA ASN A 53 -14.17 -9.49 -13.09
C ASN A 53 -13.46 -10.66 -12.40
N LEU A 54 -12.19 -10.92 -12.71
CA LEU A 54 -11.41 -11.98 -12.07
C LEU A 54 -11.19 -11.69 -10.57
N LEU A 55 -10.88 -10.45 -10.22
CA LEU A 55 -10.75 -10.03 -8.82
C LEU A 55 -12.06 -10.17 -8.06
N GLU A 56 -13.19 -9.75 -8.65
CA GLU A 56 -14.51 -9.90 -8.06
C GLU A 56 -14.86 -11.38 -7.85
N ASN A 57 -14.65 -12.24 -8.83
CA ASN A 57 -14.90 -13.68 -8.71
C ASN A 57 -14.06 -14.32 -7.61
N MET A 58 -12.79 -13.94 -7.46
CA MET A 58 -11.93 -14.43 -6.38
C MET A 58 -12.44 -13.99 -5.01
N ILE A 59 -12.88 -12.74 -4.87
CA ILE A 59 -13.48 -12.22 -3.63
C ILE A 59 -14.76 -13.01 -3.29
N TRP A 60 -15.64 -13.21 -4.25
CA TRP A 60 -16.87 -13.97 -4.06
C TRP A 60 -16.61 -15.40 -3.63
N SER A 61 -15.65 -16.10 -4.26
CA SER A 61 -15.31 -17.46 -3.92
C SER A 61 -14.76 -17.61 -2.50
N LEU A 62 -14.07 -16.60 -1.98
CA LEU A 62 -13.59 -16.55 -0.59
C LEU A 62 -14.74 -16.35 0.42
N ILE A 63 -15.78 -15.61 0.02
CA ILE A 63 -16.96 -15.37 0.87
C ILE A 63 -17.85 -16.63 0.94
N GLU A 64 -18.10 -17.27 -0.19
CA GLU A 64 -19.03 -18.42 -0.30
C GLU A 64 -18.47 -19.75 0.23
N ARG A 65 -17.16 -19.87 0.45
CA ARG A 65 -16.48 -21.06 0.98
C ARG A 65 -16.86 -22.36 0.27
N HIS A 66 -16.81 -22.36 -1.05
CA HIS A 66 -17.14 -23.56 -1.86
C HIS A 66 -16.02 -24.62 -1.76
N PRO A 67 -16.34 -25.93 -1.78
CA PRO A 67 -15.33 -27.02 -1.69
C PRO A 67 -14.21 -26.96 -2.74
N MET A 68 -14.47 -26.38 -3.91
CA MET A 68 -13.48 -26.20 -4.98
C MET A 68 -12.82 -24.81 -4.98
N MET A 69 -12.98 -24.04 -3.91
CA MET A 69 -12.51 -22.66 -3.80
C MET A 69 -11.01 -22.50 -4.15
N ASP A 70 -10.16 -23.40 -3.64
CA ASP A 70 -8.72 -23.34 -3.89
C ASP A 70 -8.39 -23.50 -5.38
N THR A 71 -9.02 -24.46 -6.05
CA THR A 71 -8.82 -24.70 -7.49
C THR A 71 -9.34 -23.53 -8.33
N ILE A 72 -10.50 -22.98 -7.97
CA ILE A 72 -11.09 -21.82 -8.63
C ILE A 72 -10.18 -20.60 -8.47
N ASN A 73 -9.73 -20.32 -7.26
CA ASN A 73 -8.88 -19.18 -6.96
C ASN A 73 -7.49 -19.29 -7.60
N GLN A 74 -6.86 -20.47 -7.57
CA GLN A 74 -5.58 -20.69 -8.26
C GLN A 74 -5.72 -20.50 -9.78
N THR A 75 -6.78 -21.01 -10.39
CA THR A 75 -7.03 -20.84 -11.81
C THR A 75 -7.32 -19.37 -12.18
N SER A 76 -8.17 -18.70 -11.37
CA SER A 76 -8.49 -17.29 -11.54
C SER A 76 -7.26 -16.40 -11.37
N MET A 77 -6.37 -16.72 -10.42
CA MET A 77 -5.10 -16.03 -10.24
C MET A 77 -4.17 -16.22 -11.46
N GLY A 78 -4.10 -17.41 -12.02
CA GLY A 78 -3.33 -17.67 -13.24
C GLY A 78 -3.87 -16.85 -14.43
N LEU A 79 -5.19 -16.82 -14.62
CA LEU A 79 -5.84 -15.98 -15.63
C LEU A 79 -5.62 -14.49 -15.37
N LEU A 80 -5.64 -14.06 -14.11
CA LEU A 80 -5.32 -12.70 -13.71
C LEU A 80 -3.89 -12.34 -14.13
N PHE A 81 -2.92 -13.18 -13.81
CA PHE A 81 -1.52 -12.96 -14.19
C PHE A 81 -1.31 -12.94 -15.71
N MET A 82 -1.97 -13.82 -16.45
CA MET A 82 -1.93 -13.79 -17.93
C MET A 82 -2.51 -12.48 -18.50
N ASN A 83 -3.60 -11.99 -17.93
CA ASN A 83 -4.17 -10.70 -18.33
C ASN A 83 -3.25 -9.54 -17.94
N LEU A 84 -2.71 -9.53 -16.72
CA LEU A 84 -1.77 -8.51 -16.26
C LEU A 84 -0.49 -8.49 -17.12
N SER A 85 0.01 -9.64 -17.53
CA SER A 85 1.18 -9.77 -18.39
C SER A 85 1.02 -9.04 -19.74
N ARG A 86 -0.16 -9.10 -20.33
CA ARG A 86 -0.46 -8.38 -21.58
C ARG A 86 -0.35 -6.87 -21.43
N PHE A 87 -0.59 -6.35 -20.23
CA PHE A 87 -0.50 -4.93 -19.91
C PHE A 87 0.86 -4.56 -19.33
N ALA A 88 1.56 -5.50 -18.69
CA ALA A 88 2.92 -5.29 -18.19
C ALA A 88 3.91 -4.95 -19.31
N ASP A 89 3.80 -5.59 -20.47
CA ASP A 89 4.60 -5.28 -21.65
C ASP A 89 4.33 -3.86 -22.20
N GLN A 90 3.15 -3.32 -21.96
CA GLN A 90 2.82 -1.93 -22.29
C GLN A 90 3.36 -0.94 -21.25
N ILE A 91 3.50 -1.37 -19.99
CA ILE A 91 4.05 -0.59 -18.88
C ILE A 91 5.58 -0.51 -18.97
N GLY A 92 6.24 -1.59 -19.41
CA GLY A 92 7.70 -1.66 -19.58
C GLY A 92 8.29 -0.78 -20.68
N ARG A 93 7.49 -0.07 -21.46
CA ARG A 93 7.92 0.88 -22.48
C ARG A 93 7.72 2.33 -22.03
N GLY A 94 8.40 2.73 -20.92
CA GLY A 94 8.81 4.11 -20.68
C GLY A 94 7.78 5.21 -20.93
N ASP A 95 6.55 5.10 -20.39
CA ASP A 95 5.72 6.30 -20.24
C ASP A 95 6.21 7.08 -19.01
N PRO A 96 6.80 8.26 -19.18
CA PRO A 96 7.27 9.07 -18.06
C PRO A 96 6.18 9.38 -17.02
N GLN A 97 4.92 9.38 -17.43
CA GLN A 97 3.78 9.56 -16.52
C GLN A 97 3.56 8.33 -15.64
N GLN A 98 3.79 7.14 -16.19
CA GLN A 98 3.67 5.88 -15.45
C GLN A 98 4.80 5.71 -14.44
N GLU A 99 6.03 6.05 -14.80
CA GLU A 99 7.17 6.05 -13.88
C GLU A 99 6.96 7.03 -12.71
N GLU A 100 6.45 8.23 -13.02
CA GLU A 100 6.11 9.22 -12.00
C GLU A 100 4.99 8.72 -11.06
N GLN A 101 4.02 7.98 -11.58
CA GLN A 101 2.96 7.37 -10.77
C GLN A 101 3.48 6.23 -9.91
N ASN A 102 4.28 5.33 -10.45
CA ASN A 102 4.87 4.22 -9.71
C ASN A 102 5.73 4.73 -8.56
N LEU A 103 6.54 5.74 -8.82
CA LEU A 103 7.33 6.40 -7.79
C LEU A 103 6.45 7.02 -6.71
N LEU A 104 5.37 7.72 -7.08
CA LEU A 104 4.43 8.29 -6.10
C LEU A 104 3.84 7.21 -5.19
N PHE A 105 3.42 6.08 -5.76
CA PHE A 105 2.88 4.97 -4.97
C PHE A 105 3.92 4.36 -4.04
N SER A 106 5.15 4.14 -4.50
CA SER A 106 6.25 3.65 -3.65
C SER A 106 6.51 4.58 -2.46
N VAL A 107 6.48 5.89 -2.71
CA VAL A 107 6.67 6.89 -1.65
C VAL A 107 5.51 6.90 -0.66
N LEU A 108 4.26 6.78 -1.13
CA LEU A 108 3.08 6.73 -0.27
C LEU A 108 3.04 5.44 0.54
N ASP A 109 3.38 4.31 -0.06
CA ASP A 109 3.48 3.01 0.60
C ASP A 109 4.57 3.03 1.69
N TYR A 110 5.74 3.58 1.37
CA TYR A 110 6.79 3.80 2.37
C TYR A 110 6.28 4.64 3.55
N ILE A 111 5.56 5.74 3.30
CA ILE A 111 4.98 6.57 4.35
C ILE A 111 4.01 5.76 5.21
N ASP A 112 3.21 4.90 4.62
CA ASP A 112 2.25 4.06 5.33
C ASP A 112 2.91 3.04 6.27
N HIS A 113 4.05 2.49 5.87
CA HIS A 113 4.79 1.50 6.67
C HIS A 113 5.79 2.12 7.65
N HIS A 114 6.35 3.30 7.32
CA HIS A 114 7.41 3.96 8.10
C HIS A 114 6.99 5.30 8.69
N TYR A 115 5.68 5.52 8.89
CA TYR A 115 5.16 6.81 9.39
C TYR A 115 5.75 7.23 10.74
N GLN A 116 6.22 6.30 11.57
CA GLN A 116 6.78 6.59 12.90
C GLN A 116 8.11 7.36 12.82
N SER A 117 9.01 6.94 11.95
CA SER A 117 10.40 7.43 11.90
C SER A 117 10.96 7.62 10.49
N GLY A 118 10.17 7.35 9.45
CA GLY A 118 10.61 7.42 8.06
C GLY A 118 11.15 8.78 7.66
N THR A 119 12.18 8.79 6.80
CA THR A 119 12.85 9.99 6.33
C THR A 119 12.81 10.13 4.81
N LEU A 120 12.88 11.38 4.34
CA LEU A 120 12.97 11.65 2.91
C LEU A 120 14.31 11.15 2.30
N ALA A 121 15.36 11.05 3.12
CA ALA A 121 16.65 10.52 2.70
C ALA A 121 16.56 9.03 2.36
N GLU A 122 15.91 8.23 3.19
CA GLU A 122 15.68 6.80 2.95
C GLU A 122 14.90 6.56 1.65
N ILE A 123 13.83 7.35 1.40
CA ILE A 123 13.10 7.25 0.12
C ILE A 123 13.99 7.63 -1.06
N SER A 124 14.82 8.64 -0.92
CA SER A 124 15.78 9.07 -1.94
C SER A 124 16.74 7.93 -2.31
N GLU A 125 17.21 7.18 -1.32
CA GLU A 125 18.07 6.01 -1.52
C GLU A 125 17.30 4.86 -2.19
N LEU A 126 16.13 4.51 -1.67
CA LEU A 126 15.29 3.43 -2.21
C LEU A 126 14.83 3.69 -3.65
N SER A 127 14.52 4.93 -3.99
CA SER A 127 14.07 5.31 -5.33
C SER A 127 15.20 5.65 -6.30
N HIS A 128 16.45 5.68 -5.82
CA HIS A 128 17.61 6.16 -6.58
C HIS A 128 17.43 7.57 -7.17
N LEU A 129 16.62 8.41 -6.51
CA LEU A 129 16.33 9.77 -6.95
C LEU A 129 16.75 10.79 -5.90
N PRO A 130 17.26 11.95 -6.31
CA PRO A 130 17.56 13.03 -5.38
C PRO A 130 16.32 13.48 -4.59
N THR A 131 16.50 13.82 -3.31
CA THR A 131 15.43 14.24 -2.39
C THR A 131 14.55 15.37 -2.94
N TYR A 132 15.13 16.30 -3.71
CA TYR A 132 14.39 17.41 -4.31
C TYR A 132 13.38 16.94 -5.38
N GLN A 133 13.71 15.86 -6.13
CA GLN A 133 12.80 15.30 -7.14
C GLN A 133 11.62 14.61 -6.47
N VAL A 134 11.87 13.80 -5.43
CA VAL A 134 10.82 13.17 -4.62
C VAL A 134 9.92 14.23 -3.98
N SER A 135 10.51 15.26 -3.38
CA SER A 135 9.75 16.37 -2.78
C SER A 135 8.88 17.12 -3.79
N ARG A 136 9.43 17.38 -5.00
CA ARG A 136 8.68 18.06 -6.08
C ARG A 136 7.52 17.21 -6.57
N LEU A 137 7.74 15.89 -6.71
CA LEU A 137 6.71 14.94 -7.09
C LEU A 137 5.56 14.93 -6.08
N LEU A 138 5.88 14.75 -4.79
CA LEU A 138 4.88 14.76 -3.73
C LEU A 138 4.06 16.04 -3.74
N LYS A 139 4.73 17.22 -3.77
CA LYS A 139 4.04 18.52 -3.77
C LYS A 139 3.15 18.69 -5.00
N LYS A 140 3.63 18.27 -6.18
CA LYS A 140 2.86 18.34 -7.45
C LYS A 140 1.62 17.46 -7.42
N ARG A 141 1.72 16.23 -6.88
CA ARG A 141 0.67 15.20 -6.97
C ARG A 141 -0.29 15.21 -5.79
N THR A 142 0.18 15.53 -4.58
CA THR A 142 -0.62 15.49 -3.35
C THR A 142 -0.94 16.86 -2.77
N GLY A 143 -0.30 17.91 -3.25
CA GLY A 143 -0.36 19.25 -2.66
C GLY A 143 0.41 19.39 -1.35
N LYS A 144 1.01 18.28 -0.83
CA LYS A 144 1.66 18.20 0.48
C LYS A 144 3.13 17.82 0.35
N ASN A 145 3.94 18.25 1.32
CA ASN A 145 5.31 17.79 1.44
C ASN A 145 5.37 16.47 2.24
N PHE A 146 6.55 15.85 2.28
CA PHE A 146 6.75 14.58 2.95
C PHE A 146 6.40 14.61 4.45
N LYS A 147 6.81 15.67 5.16
CA LYS A 147 6.49 15.83 6.59
C LYS A 147 4.99 15.95 6.83
N GLU A 148 4.29 16.70 5.99
CA GLU A 148 2.83 16.85 6.06
C GLU A 148 2.11 15.52 5.84
N LEU A 149 2.60 14.68 4.92
CA LEU A 149 2.05 13.34 4.66
C LEU A 149 2.32 12.39 5.83
N LEU A 150 3.54 12.36 6.38
CA LEU A 150 3.85 11.58 7.58
C LEU A 150 2.96 11.99 8.76
N GLN A 151 2.81 13.29 8.99
CA GLN A 151 1.97 13.81 10.06
C GLN A 151 0.51 13.43 9.86
N LEU A 152 0.02 13.51 8.61
CA LEU A 152 -1.33 13.08 8.27
C LEU A 152 -1.53 11.60 8.61
N ARG A 153 -0.57 10.75 8.27
CA ARG A 153 -0.63 9.30 8.53
C ARG A 153 -0.55 8.99 10.02
N LYS A 154 0.32 9.66 10.77
CA LYS A 154 0.37 9.55 12.24
C LYS A 154 -0.97 9.89 12.88
N MET A 155 -1.61 10.98 12.47
CA MET A 155 -2.92 11.37 12.99
C MET A 155 -4.03 10.37 12.63
N GLN A 156 -4.01 9.81 11.42
CA GLN A 156 -4.96 8.76 11.02
C GLN A 156 -4.79 7.50 11.87
N GLN A 157 -3.55 7.10 12.12
CA GLN A 157 -3.26 5.94 12.96
C GLN A 157 -3.66 6.18 14.42
N ALA A 158 -3.44 7.40 14.94
CA ALA A 158 -3.90 7.76 16.27
C ALA A 158 -5.42 7.65 16.37
N ALA A 159 -6.16 8.20 15.43
CA ALA A 159 -7.62 8.14 15.39
C ALA A 159 -8.12 6.68 15.34
N TYR A 160 -7.48 5.85 14.51
CA TYR A 160 -7.79 4.43 14.44
C TYR A 160 -7.56 3.71 15.77
N LEU A 161 -6.43 3.94 16.43
CA LEU A 161 -6.11 3.32 17.73
C LEU A 161 -7.02 3.82 18.85
N LEU A 162 -7.42 5.09 18.84
CA LEU A 162 -8.36 5.62 19.80
C LEU A 162 -9.72 4.93 19.74
N GLN A 163 -10.18 4.56 18.55
CA GLN A 163 -11.46 3.89 18.32
C GLN A 163 -11.41 2.37 18.53
N ASN A 164 -10.29 1.74 18.13
CA ASN A 164 -10.21 0.28 17.99
C ASN A 164 -9.31 -0.38 19.05
N SER A 165 -8.83 0.36 20.05
CA SER A 165 -8.01 -0.21 21.10
C SER A 165 -8.31 0.39 22.48
N THR A 166 -7.90 -0.32 23.53
CA THR A 166 -7.96 0.13 24.92
C THR A 166 -6.64 0.77 25.41
N LEU A 167 -5.71 1.04 24.49
CA LEU A 167 -4.44 1.67 24.83
C LEU A 167 -4.64 3.05 25.46
N SER A 168 -3.83 3.40 26.46
CA SER A 168 -3.83 4.77 26.97
C SER A 168 -3.39 5.75 25.88
N ILE A 169 -3.82 7.01 25.98
CA ILE A 169 -3.46 8.05 24.99
C ILE A 169 -1.95 8.22 24.94
N ASP A 170 -1.25 8.16 26.08
CA ASP A 170 0.21 8.26 26.12
C ASP A 170 0.88 7.11 25.37
N LYS A 171 0.37 5.88 25.48
CA LYS A 171 0.87 4.74 24.70
C LYS A 171 0.58 4.88 23.21
N ILE A 172 -0.53 5.49 22.84
CA ILE A 172 -0.82 5.78 21.43
C ILE A 172 0.16 6.82 20.90
N ILE A 173 0.44 7.89 21.65
CA ILE A 173 1.40 8.95 21.29
C ILE A 173 2.78 8.36 21.05
N GLU A 174 3.25 7.52 21.96
CA GLU A 174 4.52 6.79 21.83
C GLU A 174 4.51 5.88 20.61
N HIS A 175 3.46 5.08 20.45
CA HIS A 175 3.32 4.12 19.34
C HIS A 175 3.37 4.79 17.96
N ILE A 176 2.78 5.97 17.80
CA ILE A 176 2.79 6.71 16.53
C ILE A 176 4.05 7.56 16.34
N GLY A 177 5.02 7.48 17.25
CA GLY A 177 6.31 8.14 17.14
C GLY A 177 6.25 9.65 17.39
N TYR A 178 5.51 10.09 18.41
CA TYR A 178 5.59 11.45 18.93
C TYR A 178 6.31 11.48 20.27
N GLU A 179 7.34 12.32 20.36
CA GLU A 179 8.07 12.56 21.61
C GLU A 179 7.40 13.62 22.50
N ASN A 180 6.68 14.55 21.86
CA ASN A 180 6.04 15.68 22.55
C ASN A 180 4.50 15.53 22.52
N SER A 181 3.93 15.19 23.68
CA SER A 181 2.49 15.01 23.83
C SER A 181 1.70 16.32 23.59
N SER A 182 2.20 17.46 24.06
CA SER A 182 1.52 18.75 23.87
C SER A 182 1.40 19.12 22.38
N TYR A 183 2.44 18.81 21.59
CA TYR A 183 2.41 18.97 20.14
C TYR A 183 1.37 18.06 19.51
N PHE A 184 1.31 16.79 19.92
CA PHE A 184 0.31 15.83 19.45
C PHE A 184 -1.11 16.31 19.72
N TYR A 185 -1.42 16.72 20.96
CA TYR A 185 -2.77 17.19 21.33
C TYR A 185 -3.21 18.39 20.48
N ARG A 186 -2.31 19.34 20.22
CA ARG A 186 -2.59 20.50 19.37
C ARG A 186 -2.91 20.04 17.94
N MET A 187 -2.08 19.18 17.35
CA MET A 187 -2.24 18.70 15.97
C MET A 187 -3.51 17.84 15.81
N PHE A 188 -3.82 17.04 16.82
CA PHE A 188 -5.02 16.22 16.82
C PHE A 188 -6.27 17.09 16.86
N ARG A 189 -6.31 18.09 17.74
CA ARG A 189 -7.43 19.05 17.83
C ARG A 189 -7.57 19.87 16.55
N GLU A 190 -6.47 20.31 15.96
CA GLU A 190 -6.50 21.04 14.68
C GLU A 190 -7.12 20.20 13.55
N LYS A 191 -6.84 18.88 13.53
CA LYS A 191 -7.34 17.98 12.48
C LYS A 191 -8.75 17.48 12.71
N TYR A 192 -9.12 17.15 13.94
CA TYR A 192 -10.39 16.49 14.26
C TYR A 192 -11.39 17.37 15.03
N GLY A 193 -11.01 18.60 15.38
CA GLY A 193 -11.87 19.56 16.08
C GLY A 193 -12.02 19.33 17.60
N CYS A 194 -11.59 18.17 18.12
CA CYS A 194 -11.74 17.77 19.51
C CYS A 194 -10.44 17.15 20.08
N SER A 195 -10.40 16.94 21.39
CA SER A 195 -9.27 16.26 22.02
C SER A 195 -9.31 14.74 21.73
N PRO A 196 -8.16 14.02 21.86
CA PRO A 196 -8.13 12.57 21.71
C PRO A 196 -9.08 11.83 22.66
N SER A 197 -9.31 12.34 23.88
CA SER A 197 -10.24 11.76 24.84
C SER A 197 -11.69 11.90 24.37
N GLU A 198 -12.09 13.11 23.99
CA GLU A 198 -13.42 13.38 23.43
C GLU A 198 -13.67 12.57 22.16
N TYR A 199 -12.66 12.43 21.30
CA TYR A 199 -12.76 11.62 20.06
C TYR A 199 -12.99 10.14 20.36
N ARG A 200 -12.35 9.59 21.40
CA ARG A 200 -12.56 8.21 21.86
C ARG A 200 -13.98 8.02 22.41
N GLU A 201 -14.43 8.94 23.25
CA GLU A 201 -15.76 8.88 23.89
C GLU A 201 -16.90 9.02 22.88
N SER A 202 -16.72 9.84 21.84
CA SER A 202 -17.71 10.04 20.77
C SER A 202 -17.77 8.91 19.74
N GLY A 203 -16.92 7.86 19.87
CA GLY A 203 -16.80 6.81 18.86
C GLY A 203 -16.30 7.31 17.52
N GLY A 204 -15.56 8.44 17.50
CA GLY A 204 -14.92 8.98 16.29
C GLY A 204 -15.77 9.97 15.48
N GLN A 205 -16.86 10.43 16.02
CA GLN A 205 -17.61 11.53 15.41
C GLN A 205 -16.94 12.86 15.76
N SER A 206 -16.55 13.63 14.73
CA SER A 206 -16.15 15.03 14.90
C SER A 206 -17.35 15.81 15.44
N ILE A 207 -17.15 16.53 16.51
CA ILE A 207 -18.18 17.39 17.13
C ILE A 207 -18.28 18.69 16.32
#